data_d0e27669f3498a19b1285be1645f9680
#
_entry.id   d0e27669f3498a19b1285be1645f9680
#
_cell.length_a   1.000
_cell.length_b   1.000
_cell.length_c   1.000
_cell.angle_alpha   90.00
_cell.angle_beta   90.00
_cell.angle_gamma   90.00
#
_symmetry.space_group_name_H-M   'P 1'
#
loop_
_entity.id
_entity.type
_entity.pdbx_description
1 polymer ?
#
loop_
_entity_poly.entity_id
_entity_poly.type
_entity_poly.pdbx_seq_one_letter_code
_entity_poly.pdbx_strand_id
1 'polypeptide(L)'
;DQLGTQALEKLMKRMEDDRGKFVVIAAGYHTEMENLFRINPGFRSRFSYFVDIKDYTPEELYQILMVFAKLKNYVLTPEASELVKTHIEELYNARDNTFANGRTMRQLFDTICKRQAQRLEKGNVSAMTNEEIMTINVDDIPYDKPKGVDYSECLDKLDGMVGMDKIKTEISNLAAMINLQLKRGDKDQMSAKHYVFTG
;
A
#
# COMPACT_ATOMS: atom_id res chain seq x y z
N ASP A 1 13.72 1.18 30.23
CA ASP A 1 14.90 0.32 30.13
C ASP A 1 16.12 1.08 30.65
N GLN A 2 16.68 0.65 31.81
CA GLN A 2 17.80 1.34 32.48
C GLN A 2 19.06 1.44 31.61
N LEU A 3 19.33 0.41 30.81
CA LEU A 3 20.49 0.39 29.91
C LEU A 3 20.38 1.46 28.80
N GLY A 4 19.19 1.65 28.25
CA GLY A 4 18.93 2.69 27.25
C GLY A 4 19.12 4.09 27.81
N THR A 5 18.63 4.35 29.03
CA THR A 5 18.83 5.64 29.70
C THR A 5 20.30 5.94 29.98
N GLN A 6 21.06 4.97 30.49
CA GLN A 6 22.49 5.14 30.73
C GLN A 6 23.29 5.36 29.44
N ALA A 7 22.93 4.67 28.35
CA ALA A 7 23.57 4.88 27.05
C ALA A 7 23.31 6.30 26.52
N LEU A 8 22.07 6.79 26.66
CA LEU A 8 21.69 8.13 26.26
C LEU A 8 22.42 9.21 27.07
N GLU A 9 22.54 9.03 28.39
CA GLU A 9 23.28 9.95 29.25
C GLU A 9 24.77 10.02 28.87
N LYS A 10 25.40 8.88 28.60
CA LYS A 10 26.78 8.85 28.10
C LYS A 10 26.93 9.53 26.76
N LEU A 11 25.97 9.35 25.84
CA LEU A 11 25.96 10.02 24.54
C LEU A 11 25.86 11.53 24.74
N MET A 12 24.90 12.00 25.53
CA MET A 12 24.71 13.43 25.83
C MET A 12 25.98 14.06 26.42
N LYS A 13 26.64 13.37 27.35
CA LYS A 13 27.91 13.82 27.90
C LYS A 13 29.00 13.94 26.81
N ARG A 14 29.11 12.95 25.94
CA ARG A 14 30.08 13.00 24.83
C ARG A 14 29.74 14.13 23.83
N MET A 15 28.48 14.40 23.56
CA MET A 15 28.06 15.51 22.68
C MET A 15 28.50 16.88 23.25
N GLU A 16 28.64 16.99 24.58
CA GLU A 16 29.15 18.20 25.25
C GLU A 16 30.68 18.23 25.29
N ASP A 17 31.30 17.16 25.83
CA ASP A 17 32.73 17.11 26.07
C ASP A 17 33.58 17.11 24.78
N ASP A 18 33.06 16.49 23.72
CA ASP A 18 33.72 16.35 22.43
C ASP A 18 33.07 17.20 21.32
N ARG A 19 32.52 18.34 21.69
CA ARG A 19 31.83 19.24 20.75
C ARG A 19 32.72 19.60 19.55
N GLY A 20 32.17 19.41 18.33
CA GLY A 20 32.92 19.68 17.09
C GLY A 20 33.83 18.55 16.61
N LYS A 21 33.99 17.46 17.37
CA LYS A 21 34.82 16.31 16.94
C LYS A 21 34.00 15.21 16.22
N PHE A 22 32.68 15.19 16.38
CA PHE A 22 31.77 14.23 15.72
C PHE A 22 30.39 14.81 15.52
N VAL A 23 29.59 14.18 14.66
CA VAL A 23 28.21 14.53 14.38
C VAL A 23 27.31 13.39 14.84
N VAL A 24 26.18 13.72 15.46
CA VAL A 24 25.14 12.76 15.84
C VAL A 24 23.97 12.94 14.90
N ILE A 25 23.56 11.85 14.27
CA ILE A 25 22.33 11.76 13.48
C ILE A 25 21.44 10.77 14.19
N ALA A 26 20.30 11.25 14.72
CA ALA A 26 19.27 10.40 15.30
C ALA A 26 18.12 10.25 14.30
N ALA A 27 17.72 9.01 14.05
CA ALA A 27 16.58 8.71 13.18
C ALA A 27 15.66 7.69 13.85
N GLY A 28 14.38 7.90 13.73
CA GLY A 28 13.33 7.04 14.29
C GLY A 28 11.97 7.48 13.83
N TYR A 29 10.95 6.73 14.17
CA TYR A 29 9.56 7.12 13.89
C TYR A 29 9.20 8.37 14.69
N HIS A 30 8.32 9.20 14.12
CA HIS A 30 7.96 10.50 14.69
C HIS A 30 7.52 10.39 16.15
N THR A 31 6.58 9.49 16.45
CA THR A 31 6.04 9.28 17.78
C THR A 31 7.11 8.84 18.79
N GLU A 32 8.00 7.93 18.41
CA GLU A 32 9.08 7.44 19.26
C GLU A 32 10.14 8.51 19.51
N MET A 33 10.48 9.30 18.49
CA MET A 33 11.41 10.43 18.64
C MET A 33 10.81 11.54 19.52
N GLU A 34 9.54 11.85 19.37
CA GLU A 34 8.87 12.80 20.26
C GLU A 34 8.85 12.31 21.72
N ASN A 35 8.53 11.04 21.93
CA ASN A 35 8.56 10.43 23.26
C ASN A 35 9.97 10.50 23.88
N LEU A 36 11.01 10.18 23.09
CA LEU A 36 12.40 10.28 23.53
C LEU A 36 12.75 11.69 23.94
N PHE A 37 12.39 12.71 23.18
CA PHE A 37 12.63 14.12 23.47
C PHE A 37 11.82 14.64 24.66
N ARG A 38 10.62 14.11 24.87
CA ARG A 38 9.80 14.46 26.03
C ARG A 38 10.39 13.92 27.33
N ILE A 39 10.91 12.68 27.30
CA ILE A 39 11.56 12.06 28.47
C ILE A 39 12.90 12.74 28.77
N ASN A 40 13.62 13.16 27.72
CA ASN A 40 14.95 13.79 27.85
C ASN A 40 15.04 15.13 27.11
N PRO A 41 14.52 16.22 27.72
CA PRO A 41 14.56 17.55 27.09
C PRO A 41 15.99 18.04 26.80
N GLY A 42 16.96 17.63 27.65
CA GLY A 42 18.40 17.91 27.44
C GLY A 42 18.96 17.24 26.19
N PHE A 43 18.41 16.09 25.77
CA PHE A 43 18.81 15.46 24.50
C PHE A 43 18.32 16.28 23.31
N ARG A 44 17.05 16.72 23.34
CA ARG A 44 16.47 17.59 22.30
C ARG A 44 17.28 18.87 22.08
N SER A 45 17.70 19.54 23.15
CA SER A 45 18.40 20.84 23.08
C SER A 45 19.78 20.77 22.41
N ARG A 46 20.33 19.58 22.25
CA ARG A 46 21.64 19.35 21.61
C ARG A 46 21.57 19.18 20.09
N PHE A 47 20.37 19.09 19.54
CA PHE A 47 20.16 19.05 18.09
C PHE A 47 19.81 20.43 17.57
N SER A 48 20.52 20.88 16.54
CA SER A 48 20.26 22.14 15.86
C SER A 48 19.32 22.00 14.67
N TYR A 49 19.20 20.79 14.13
CA TYR A 49 18.42 20.53 12.91
C TYR A 49 17.44 19.39 13.14
N PHE A 50 16.19 19.62 12.73
CA PHE A 50 15.13 18.63 12.76
C PHE A 50 14.58 18.53 11.35
N VAL A 51 14.59 17.31 10.80
CA VAL A 51 14.10 17.02 9.45
C VAL A 51 12.95 16.04 9.59
N ASP A 52 11.77 16.45 9.17
CA ASP A 52 10.60 15.59 9.09
C ASP A 52 10.58 14.91 7.72
N ILE A 53 10.66 13.56 7.73
CA ILE A 53 10.59 12.75 6.52
C ILE A 53 9.17 12.22 6.40
N LYS A 54 8.41 12.82 5.49
CA LYS A 54 7.03 12.41 5.20
C LYS A 54 6.98 11.07 4.46
N ASP A 55 5.83 10.41 4.55
CA ASP A 55 5.53 9.28 3.69
C ASP A 55 5.52 9.71 2.22
N TYR A 56 5.93 8.79 1.35
CA TYR A 56 5.84 8.99 -0.09
C TYR A 56 4.40 9.02 -0.56
N THR A 57 4.13 9.83 -1.59
CA THR A 57 2.86 9.80 -2.32
C THR A 57 2.73 8.52 -3.16
N PRO A 58 1.52 8.14 -3.62
CA PRO A 58 1.36 7.00 -4.53
C PRO A 58 2.22 7.08 -5.79
N GLU A 59 2.37 8.28 -6.36
CA GLU A 59 3.21 8.51 -7.53
C GLU A 59 4.68 8.27 -7.23
N GLU A 60 5.18 8.73 -6.09
CA GLU A 60 6.56 8.51 -5.66
C GLU A 60 6.80 7.02 -5.36
N LEU A 61 5.85 6.34 -4.73
CA LEU A 61 5.90 4.89 -4.49
C LEU A 61 5.96 4.12 -5.81
N TYR A 62 5.17 4.51 -6.82
CA TYR A 62 5.26 3.94 -8.15
C TYR A 62 6.65 4.18 -8.79
N GLN A 63 7.20 5.38 -8.68
CA GLN A 63 8.54 5.67 -9.18
C GLN A 63 9.60 4.79 -8.49
N ILE A 64 9.49 4.57 -7.17
CA ILE A 64 10.38 3.67 -6.42
C ILE A 64 10.29 2.24 -6.98
N LEU A 65 9.09 1.73 -7.24
CA LEU A 65 8.90 0.42 -7.86
C LEU A 65 9.56 0.35 -9.25
N MET A 66 9.39 1.40 -10.07
CA MET A 66 10.01 1.49 -11.41
C MET A 66 11.54 1.55 -11.35
N VAL A 67 12.12 2.14 -10.29
CA VAL A 67 13.58 2.06 -10.07
C VAL A 67 14.02 0.61 -9.85
N PHE A 68 13.29 -0.19 -9.07
CA PHE A 68 13.61 -1.62 -8.91
C PHE A 68 13.48 -2.39 -10.20
N ALA A 69 12.43 -2.13 -11.00
CA ALA A 69 12.24 -2.75 -12.31
C ALA A 69 13.41 -2.42 -13.25
N LYS A 70 13.77 -1.15 -13.34
CA LYS A 70 14.88 -0.69 -14.20
C LYS A 70 16.22 -1.28 -13.78
N LEU A 71 16.53 -1.35 -12.49
CA LEU A 71 17.79 -1.93 -11.98
C LEU A 71 17.95 -3.42 -12.33
N LYS A 72 16.84 -4.14 -12.50
CA LYS A 72 16.82 -5.55 -12.88
C LYS A 72 16.45 -5.77 -14.36
N ASN A 73 16.41 -4.70 -15.18
CA ASN A 73 16.06 -4.71 -16.61
C ASN A 73 14.65 -5.24 -16.94
N TYR A 74 13.71 -5.14 -16.00
CA TYR A 74 12.32 -5.47 -16.26
C TYR A 74 11.58 -4.30 -16.93
N VAL A 75 10.65 -4.65 -17.82
CA VAL A 75 9.73 -3.72 -18.49
C VAL A 75 8.31 -4.12 -18.18
N LEU A 76 7.48 -3.17 -17.79
CA LEU A 76 6.04 -3.37 -17.58
C LEU A 76 5.29 -3.05 -18.88
N THR A 77 4.29 -3.88 -19.22
CA THR A 77 3.35 -3.47 -20.28
C THR A 77 2.53 -2.25 -19.81
N PRO A 78 1.99 -1.44 -20.74
CA PRO A 78 1.17 -0.28 -20.37
C PRO A 78 0.01 -0.67 -19.41
N GLU A 79 -0.66 -1.78 -19.68
CA GLU A 79 -1.77 -2.27 -18.87
C GLU A 79 -1.30 -2.73 -17.49
N ALA A 80 -0.15 -3.42 -17.39
CA ALA A 80 0.45 -3.81 -16.11
C ALA A 80 0.86 -2.58 -15.31
N SER A 81 1.39 -1.56 -15.97
CA SER A 81 1.78 -0.29 -15.35
C SER A 81 0.58 0.41 -14.70
N GLU A 82 -0.54 0.54 -15.41
CA GLU A 82 -1.76 1.14 -14.86
C GLU A 82 -2.33 0.31 -13.69
N LEU A 83 -2.29 -1.01 -13.80
CA LEU A 83 -2.75 -1.89 -12.74
C LEU A 83 -1.89 -1.78 -11.47
N VAL A 84 -0.58 -1.65 -11.63
CA VAL A 84 0.36 -1.42 -10.50
C VAL A 84 0.06 -0.10 -9.81
N LYS A 85 -0.19 0.99 -10.56
CA LYS A 85 -0.56 2.29 -9.98
C LYS A 85 -1.83 2.17 -9.13
N THR A 86 -2.88 1.55 -9.69
CA THR A 86 -4.14 1.31 -8.98
C THR A 86 -3.90 0.50 -7.68
N HIS A 87 -3.09 -0.55 -7.76
CA HIS A 87 -2.77 -1.37 -6.59
C HIS A 87 -2.00 -0.60 -5.52
N ILE A 88 -1.04 0.25 -5.93
CA ILE A 88 -0.29 1.13 -5.02
C ILE A 88 -1.22 2.14 -4.33
N GLU A 89 -2.15 2.75 -5.06
CA GLU A 89 -3.15 3.67 -4.50
C GLU A 89 -4.01 2.97 -3.44
N GLU A 90 -4.45 1.75 -3.69
CA GLU A 90 -5.20 0.97 -2.72
C GLU A 90 -4.39 0.64 -1.47
N LEU A 91 -3.14 0.19 -1.64
CA LEU A 91 -2.23 -0.06 -0.52
C LEU A 91 -1.98 1.21 0.30
N TYR A 92 -1.82 2.35 -0.38
CA TYR A 92 -1.63 3.63 0.28
C TYR A 92 -2.87 4.08 1.05
N ASN A 93 -4.07 3.92 0.49
CA ASN A 93 -5.33 4.29 1.14
C ASN A 93 -5.68 3.36 2.32
N ALA A 94 -5.28 2.09 2.25
CA ALA A 94 -5.45 1.11 3.30
C ALA A 94 -4.30 1.08 4.32
N ARG A 95 -3.31 2.00 4.21
CA ARG A 95 -2.11 1.97 5.04
C ARG A 95 -2.41 2.21 6.51
N ASP A 96 -1.68 1.51 7.34
CA ASP A 96 -1.63 1.66 8.78
C ASP A 96 -0.18 1.98 9.23
N ASN A 97 0.05 1.97 10.53
CA ASN A 97 1.37 2.23 11.13
C ASN A 97 2.45 1.20 10.73
N THR A 98 2.09 0.11 10.06
CA THR A 98 3.02 -0.92 9.58
C THR A 98 3.45 -0.69 8.14
N PHE A 99 2.82 0.25 7.43
CA PHE A 99 3.17 0.59 6.05
C PHE A 99 4.59 1.14 5.97
N ALA A 100 5.45 0.42 5.26
CA ALA A 100 6.89 0.67 5.27
C ALA A 100 7.40 1.30 3.96
N ASN A 101 6.56 2.10 3.27
CA ASN A 101 6.95 2.89 2.10
C ASN A 101 7.78 2.09 1.07
N GLY A 102 9.04 2.47 0.87
CA GLY A 102 9.94 1.82 -0.10
C GLY A 102 10.18 0.32 0.16
N ARG A 103 10.10 -0.14 1.41
CA ARG A 103 10.18 -1.58 1.73
C ARG A 103 8.95 -2.31 1.20
N THR A 104 7.77 -1.71 1.35
CA THR A 104 6.51 -2.25 0.79
C THR A 104 6.60 -2.35 -0.74
N MET A 105 7.15 -1.35 -1.40
CA MET A 105 7.37 -1.38 -2.86
C MET A 105 8.37 -2.46 -3.28
N ARG A 106 9.43 -2.68 -2.52
CA ARG A 106 10.36 -3.79 -2.77
C ARG A 106 9.67 -5.15 -2.66
N GLN A 107 8.89 -5.37 -1.61
CA GLN A 107 8.13 -6.62 -1.42
C GLN A 107 7.10 -6.84 -2.52
N LEU A 108 6.41 -5.78 -2.95
CA LEU A 108 5.49 -5.82 -4.08
C LEU A 108 6.23 -6.24 -5.36
N PHE A 109 7.35 -5.59 -5.66
CA PHE A 109 8.15 -5.92 -6.85
C PHE A 109 8.68 -7.36 -6.81
N ASP A 110 9.19 -7.83 -5.66
CA ASP A 110 9.65 -9.22 -5.52
C ASP A 110 8.49 -10.22 -5.70
N THR A 111 7.28 -9.87 -5.27
CA THR A 111 6.07 -10.66 -5.51
C THR A 111 5.70 -10.71 -6.99
N ILE A 112 5.77 -9.59 -7.69
CA ILE A 112 5.55 -9.49 -9.13
C ILE A 112 6.54 -10.39 -9.88
N CYS A 113 7.84 -10.29 -9.57
CA CYS A 113 8.87 -11.12 -10.19
C CYS A 113 8.63 -12.63 -9.95
N LYS A 114 8.20 -13.00 -8.74
CA LYS A 114 7.85 -14.40 -8.42
C LYS A 114 6.66 -14.90 -9.24
N ARG A 115 5.60 -14.09 -9.39
CA ARG A 115 4.45 -14.45 -10.21
C ARG A 115 4.82 -14.56 -11.69
N GLN A 116 5.63 -13.63 -12.18
CA GLN A 116 6.14 -13.69 -13.55
C GLN A 116 6.94 -15.00 -13.79
N ALA A 117 7.86 -15.35 -12.89
CA ALA A 117 8.61 -16.60 -12.99
C ALA A 117 7.68 -17.82 -13.04
N GLN A 118 6.64 -17.85 -12.19
CA GLN A 118 5.64 -18.93 -12.21
C GLN A 118 4.81 -18.97 -13.51
N ARG A 119 4.52 -17.82 -14.12
CA ARG A 119 3.85 -17.74 -15.42
C ARG A 119 4.75 -18.29 -16.54
N LEU A 120 6.02 -17.87 -16.55
CA LEU A 120 6.99 -18.30 -17.55
C LEU A 120 7.27 -19.81 -17.45
N GLU A 121 7.35 -20.36 -16.23
CA GLU A 121 7.57 -21.81 -16.02
C GLU A 121 6.47 -22.66 -16.64
N LYS A 122 5.23 -22.18 -16.71
CA LYS A 122 4.11 -22.89 -17.37
C LYS A 122 4.21 -22.87 -18.90
N GLY A 123 5.06 -22.02 -19.46
CA GLY A 123 5.31 -21.89 -20.89
C GLY A 123 6.60 -22.59 -21.32
N ASN A 124 6.90 -22.54 -22.61
CA ASN A 124 8.17 -23.03 -23.15
C ASN A 124 9.25 -21.96 -23.09
N VAL A 125 9.88 -21.79 -21.92
CA VAL A 125 10.91 -20.76 -21.68
C VAL A 125 12.04 -20.80 -22.71
N SER A 126 12.41 -22.00 -23.20
CA SER A 126 13.49 -22.15 -24.17
C SER A 126 13.19 -21.54 -25.55
N ALA A 127 11.94 -21.27 -25.85
CA ALA A 127 11.50 -20.64 -27.10
C ALA A 127 11.24 -19.12 -26.94
N MET A 128 11.34 -18.56 -25.73
CA MET A 128 11.07 -17.15 -25.46
C MET A 128 12.29 -16.27 -25.73
N THR A 129 12.04 -15.07 -26.19
CA THR A 129 13.06 -14.02 -26.35
C THR A 129 13.43 -13.42 -25.01
N ASN A 130 14.60 -12.78 -24.91
CA ASN A 130 14.99 -12.06 -23.70
C ASN A 130 13.99 -10.94 -23.33
N GLU A 131 13.38 -10.28 -24.32
CA GLU A 131 12.38 -9.24 -24.10
C GLU A 131 11.12 -9.84 -23.46
N GLU A 132 10.63 -10.97 -23.94
CA GLU A 132 9.47 -11.66 -23.35
C GLU A 132 9.74 -12.12 -21.92
N ILE A 133 10.96 -12.62 -21.64
CA ILE A 133 11.38 -13.04 -20.31
C ILE A 133 11.46 -11.84 -19.34
N MET A 134 11.83 -10.66 -19.82
CA MET A 134 11.95 -9.46 -18.98
C MET A 134 10.66 -8.62 -18.93
N THR A 135 9.60 -9.03 -19.62
CA THR A 135 8.33 -8.32 -19.65
C THR A 135 7.39 -8.79 -18.54
N ILE A 136 6.93 -7.82 -17.75
CA ILE A 136 5.90 -8.01 -16.71
C ILE A 136 4.53 -7.69 -17.32
N ASN A 137 3.61 -8.63 -17.24
CA ASN A 137 2.24 -8.54 -17.75
C ASN A 137 1.23 -8.31 -16.61
N VAL A 138 -0.01 -8.05 -16.97
CA VAL A 138 -1.12 -7.86 -16.03
C VAL A 138 -1.29 -9.06 -15.08
N ASP A 139 -1.10 -10.30 -15.56
CA ASP A 139 -1.25 -11.52 -14.77
C ASP A 139 -0.19 -11.65 -13.65
N ASP A 140 0.94 -10.97 -13.80
CA ASP A 140 2.03 -10.97 -12.83
C ASP A 140 1.75 -10.05 -11.63
N ILE A 141 0.80 -9.12 -11.78
CA ILE A 141 0.48 -8.16 -10.71
C ILE A 141 -0.38 -8.86 -9.66
N PRO A 142 -0.03 -8.79 -8.36
CA PRO A 142 -0.80 -9.37 -7.26
C PRO A 142 -2.02 -8.50 -6.92
N TYR A 143 -2.80 -8.16 -7.94
CA TYR A 143 -3.99 -7.35 -7.80
C TYR A 143 -5.21 -8.18 -8.19
N ASP A 144 -5.92 -8.63 -7.20
CA ASP A 144 -7.24 -9.19 -7.44
C ASP A 144 -8.19 -8.01 -7.68
N LYS A 145 -8.48 -7.73 -8.98
CA LYS A 145 -9.58 -6.82 -9.27
C LYS A 145 -10.75 -7.24 -8.41
N PRO A 146 -11.42 -6.32 -7.70
CA PRO A 146 -12.65 -6.66 -7.04
C PRO A 146 -13.55 -7.26 -8.12
N LYS A 147 -13.66 -8.59 -8.12
CA LYS A 147 -14.63 -9.31 -8.92
C LYS A 147 -15.94 -8.67 -8.53
N GLY A 148 -16.66 -8.09 -9.48
CA GLY A 148 -17.99 -7.57 -9.21
C GLY A 148 -18.67 -8.62 -8.37
N VAL A 149 -19.13 -8.25 -7.18
CA VAL A 149 -19.71 -9.23 -6.26
C VAL A 149 -20.91 -9.79 -7.00
N ASP A 150 -20.92 -11.09 -7.23
CA ASP A 150 -22.06 -11.76 -7.83
C ASP A 150 -23.15 -11.85 -6.76
N TYR A 151 -24.11 -10.97 -6.88
CA TYR A 151 -25.28 -10.93 -5.99
C TYR A 151 -26.41 -11.83 -6.47
N SER A 152 -26.24 -12.58 -7.60
CA SER A 152 -27.31 -13.34 -8.22
C SER A 152 -27.98 -14.32 -7.24
N GLU A 153 -27.20 -15.11 -6.52
CA GLU A 153 -27.72 -16.05 -5.51
C GLU A 153 -28.48 -15.35 -4.37
N CYS A 154 -28.02 -14.17 -3.95
CA CYS A 154 -28.70 -13.39 -2.91
C CYS A 154 -30.00 -12.78 -3.43
N LEU A 155 -30.00 -12.31 -4.69
CA LEU A 155 -31.19 -11.76 -5.33
C LEU A 155 -32.23 -12.86 -5.62
N ASP A 156 -31.80 -14.04 -6.06
CA ASP A 156 -32.71 -15.20 -6.27
C ASP A 156 -33.37 -15.63 -4.95
N LYS A 157 -32.63 -15.64 -3.84
CA LYS A 157 -33.20 -15.90 -2.51
C LYS A 157 -34.22 -14.85 -2.09
N LEU A 158 -33.92 -13.58 -2.37
CA LEU A 158 -34.83 -12.47 -2.08
C LEU A 158 -36.10 -12.54 -2.94
N ASP A 159 -35.97 -12.87 -4.22
CA ASP A 159 -37.09 -13.01 -5.13
C ASP A 159 -38.01 -14.19 -4.77
N GLY A 160 -37.46 -15.25 -4.18
CA GLY A 160 -38.21 -16.38 -3.65
C GLY A 160 -39.02 -16.08 -2.39
N MET A 161 -38.84 -14.94 -1.74
CA MET A 161 -39.66 -14.54 -0.58
C MET A 161 -41.02 -14.03 -1.01
N VAL A 162 -42.08 -14.34 -0.26
CA VAL A 162 -43.43 -13.90 -0.54
C VAL A 162 -43.62 -12.45 -0.15
N GLY A 163 -44.13 -11.61 -1.08
CA GLY A 163 -44.35 -10.18 -0.84
C GLY A 163 -43.06 -9.35 -0.91
N MET A 164 -43.01 -8.22 -0.24
CA MET A 164 -41.89 -7.28 -0.16
C MET A 164 -41.45 -6.68 -1.50
N ASP A 165 -42.34 -6.49 -2.46
CA ASP A 165 -42.02 -6.07 -3.82
C ASP A 165 -41.20 -4.77 -3.88
N LYS A 166 -41.51 -3.80 -3.00
CA LYS A 166 -40.73 -2.55 -2.90
C LYS A 166 -39.30 -2.79 -2.47
N ILE A 167 -39.10 -3.66 -1.48
CA ILE A 167 -37.76 -4.00 -0.95
C ILE A 167 -36.97 -4.72 -2.03
N LYS A 168 -37.56 -5.68 -2.72
CA LYS A 168 -36.95 -6.41 -3.84
C LYS A 168 -36.46 -5.46 -4.92
N THR A 169 -37.33 -4.53 -5.33
CA THR A 169 -36.97 -3.52 -6.33
C THR A 169 -35.80 -2.62 -5.88
N GLU A 170 -35.85 -2.13 -4.64
CA GLU A 170 -34.79 -1.26 -4.11
C GLU A 170 -33.44 -1.97 -3.99
N ILE A 171 -33.42 -3.22 -3.51
CA ILE A 171 -32.20 -4.00 -3.40
C ILE A 171 -31.61 -4.35 -4.77
N SER A 172 -32.46 -4.72 -5.73
CA SER A 172 -32.04 -5.00 -7.11
C SER A 172 -31.44 -3.75 -7.78
N ASN A 173 -32.07 -2.59 -7.61
CA ASN A 173 -31.56 -1.32 -8.12
C ASN A 173 -30.22 -0.95 -7.47
N LEU A 174 -30.07 -1.19 -6.16
CA LEU A 174 -28.82 -0.96 -5.44
C LEU A 174 -27.70 -1.86 -5.98
N ALA A 175 -27.97 -3.16 -6.14
CA ALA A 175 -27.01 -4.11 -6.69
C ALA A 175 -26.57 -3.73 -8.12
N ALA A 176 -27.53 -3.35 -8.97
CA ALA A 176 -27.26 -2.88 -10.33
C ALA A 176 -26.40 -1.60 -10.34
N MET A 177 -26.70 -0.64 -9.46
CA MET A 177 -25.94 0.60 -9.33
C MET A 177 -24.50 0.34 -8.84
N ILE A 178 -24.30 -0.51 -7.83
CA ILE A 178 -22.97 -0.88 -7.34
C ILE A 178 -22.18 -1.57 -8.45
N ASN A 179 -22.77 -2.53 -9.16
CA ASN A 179 -22.11 -3.21 -10.28
C ASN A 179 -21.72 -2.23 -11.41
N LEU A 180 -22.56 -1.23 -11.68
CA LEU A 180 -22.26 -0.20 -12.68
C LEU A 180 -21.10 0.70 -12.24
N GLN A 181 -21.08 1.12 -10.98
CA GLN A 181 -20.00 1.94 -10.40
C GLN A 181 -18.68 1.18 -10.39
N LEU A 182 -18.69 -0.10 -9.99
CA LEU A 182 -17.49 -0.96 -10.03
C LEU A 182 -16.96 -1.11 -11.47
N LYS A 183 -17.84 -1.28 -12.47
CA LYS A 183 -17.44 -1.35 -13.88
C LYS A 183 -16.85 -0.04 -14.41
N ARG A 184 -17.31 1.10 -13.91
CA ARG A 184 -16.82 2.44 -14.30
C ARG A 184 -15.52 2.84 -13.59
N GLY A 185 -15.14 2.14 -12.51
CA GLY A 185 -13.97 2.48 -11.68
C GLY A 185 -14.19 3.71 -10.78
N ASP A 186 -15.43 4.19 -10.64
CA ASP A 186 -15.80 5.35 -9.83
C ASP A 186 -15.80 5.00 -8.33
N LYS A 187 -14.64 4.87 -7.73
CA LYS A 187 -14.50 4.58 -6.29
C LYS A 187 -14.89 5.76 -5.41
N ASP A 188 -14.68 6.98 -5.87
CA ASP A 188 -14.96 8.22 -5.09
C ASP A 188 -16.45 8.54 -4.93
N GLN A 189 -17.32 7.89 -5.69
CA GLN A 189 -18.78 8.08 -5.60
C GLN A 189 -19.52 6.96 -4.86
N MET A 190 -18.82 5.99 -4.27
CA MET A 190 -19.44 5.03 -3.35
C MET A 190 -19.77 5.72 -2.02
N SER A 191 -20.73 6.64 -2.06
CA SER A 191 -21.36 7.16 -0.85
C SER A 191 -21.93 5.98 -0.07
N ALA A 192 -21.43 5.75 1.14
CA ALA A 192 -21.97 4.74 2.04
C ALA A 192 -23.46 5.03 2.25
N LYS A 193 -24.33 4.25 1.63
CA LYS A 193 -25.78 4.37 1.81
C LYS A 193 -26.17 3.48 2.98
N HIS A 194 -26.72 4.10 4.00
CA HIS A 194 -27.27 3.39 5.15
C HIS A 194 -28.77 3.23 4.95
N TYR A 195 -29.26 2.00 5.14
CA TYR A 195 -30.67 1.68 5.01
C TYR A 195 -31.23 1.29 6.38
N VAL A 196 -32.41 1.78 6.69
CA VAL A 196 -33.17 1.39 7.89
C VAL A 196 -34.45 0.71 7.42
N PHE A 197 -34.66 -0.51 7.83
CA PHE A 197 -35.89 -1.26 7.60
C PHE A 197 -36.74 -1.18 8.87
N THR A 198 -37.95 -0.63 8.76
CA THR A 198 -38.94 -0.56 9.87
C THR A 198 -40.13 -1.42 9.49
N GLY A 199 -40.53 -2.32 10.38
CA GLY A 199 -41.73 -3.15 10.26
C GLY A 199 -42.84 -2.71 11.20
#